data_31b581b4df58e7cb3ee4f8949c1ed79a
#
_entry.id   31b581b4df58e7cb3ee4f8949c1ed79a
#
_cell.length_a   1.000
_cell.length_b   1.000
_cell.length_c   1.000
_cell.angle_alpha   90.00
_cell.angle_beta   90.00
_cell.angle_gamma   90.00
#
_symmetry.space_group_name_H-M   'P 1'
#
loop_
_entity.id
_entity.type
_entity.pdbx_description
1 polymer ?
#
loop_
_entity_poly.entity_id
_entity_poly.type
_entity_poly.pdbx_seq_one_letter_code
_entity_poly.pdbx_strand_id
1 'polypeptide(L)'
;MSLSRIDVVGLLSGRVLLRQAFAACGIVAMVVSLGACTPALNWREVRFDKARWVGWLPCKPDRAQRTVNLGGPLAQLSLMGCQADGMDFTLAQLTLPPGMSAAQAQQAWKTASLASLQASADAPSTDWVLAGASPMLTPQRMVAQGGQGQAARWAWFAYDGQLYQLAVYASAARAAQAQSAMDSLISGLRLP
;
A
#
# COMPACT_ATOMS: atom_id res chain seq x y z
N MET A 1 -71.25 0.64 43.69
CA MET A 1 -71.06 -0.72 44.25
C MET A 1 -71.24 -1.73 43.12
N SER A 2 -70.18 -2.29 42.59
CA SER A 2 -70.12 -3.65 41.99
C SER A 2 -68.69 -3.97 41.66
N LEU A 3 -68.12 -4.94 42.35
CA LEU A 3 -66.77 -5.52 42.11
C LEU A 3 -66.87 -6.48 40.96
N SER A 4 -66.09 -6.28 39.91
CA SER A 4 -66.01 -7.20 38.81
C SER A 4 -64.71 -7.98 38.93
N ARG A 5 -64.78 -9.31 38.80
CA ARG A 5 -63.73 -10.32 38.98
C ARG A 5 -62.68 -10.13 37.89
N ILE A 6 -61.42 -10.24 38.30
CA ILE A 6 -60.28 -10.27 37.38
C ILE A 6 -59.98 -11.73 37.12
N ASP A 7 -60.07 -12.16 35.88
CA ASP A 7 -59.73 -13.51 35.39
C ASP A 7 -58.21 -13.72 35.36
N VAL A 8 -57.76 -14.78 36.10
CA VAL A 8 -56.34 -15.13 36.29
C VAL A 8 -55.85 -16.14 35.23
N VAL A 9 -56.42 -16.23 34.06
CA VAL A 9 -56.08 -17.29 33.06
C VAL A 9 -55.11 -16.86 31.98
N GLY A 10 -54.71 -15.58 31.88
CA GLY A 10 -53.94 -15.04 30.75
C GLY A 10 -52.40 -15.05 30.90
N LEU A 11 -51.83 -15.52 32.03
CA LEU A 11 -50.40 -15.26 32.32
C LEU A 11 -49.42 -16.39 32.02
N LEU A 12 -49.85 -17.51 31.47
CA LEU A 12 -48.95 -18.69 31.25
C LEU A 12 -48.52 -18.90 29.80
N SER A 13 -49.14 -18.24 28.80
CA SER A 13 -48.79 -18.44 27.39
C SER A 13 -47.69 -17.51 26.85
N GLY A 14 -47.40 -16.39 27.55
CA GLY A 14 -46.40 -15.41 27.07
C GLY A 14 -44.93 -15.77 27.32
N ARG A 15 -44.68 -16.67 28.27
CA ARG A 15 -43.28 -17.03 28.65
C ARG A 15 -42.62 -18.07 27.74
N VAL A 16 -43.37 -18.88 27.04
CA VAL A 16 -42.85 -19.90 26.13
C VAL A 16 -42.44 -19.29 24.78
N LEU A 17 -43.21 -18.36 24.26
CA LEU A 17 -42.91 -17.70 22.97
C LEU A 17 -41.70 -16.77 23.05
N LEU A 18 -41.48 -16.13 24.21
CA LEU A 18 -40.31 -15.23 24.36
C LEU A 18 -38.96 -15.97 24.43
N ARG A 19 -38.96 -17.21 24.96
CA ARG A 19 -37.71 -18.04 25.00
C ARG A 19 -37.29 -18.57 23.63
N GLN A 20 -38.21 -18.84 22.73
CA GLN A 20 -37.89 -19.31 21.37
C GLN A 20 -37.39 -18.18 20.49
N ALA A 21 -37.83 -16.93 20.66
CA ALA A 21 -37.37 -15.77 19.92
C ALA A 21 -35.89 -15.42 20.23
N PHE A 22 -35.45 -15.58 21.49
CA PHE A 22 -34.06 -15.32 21.87
C PHE A 22 -33.07 -16.39 21.36
N ALA A 23 -33.49 -17.65 21.23
CA ALA A 23 -32.65 -18.71 20.70
C ALA A 23 -32.41 -18.56 19.20
N ALA A 24 -33.40 -18.12 18.42
CA ALA A 24 -33.26 -17.90 16.98
C ALA A 24 -32.36 -16.67 16.66
N CYS A 25 -32.46 -15.60 17.46
CA CYS A 25 -31.66 -14.38 17.27
C CYS A 25 -30.17 -14.63 17.59
N GLY A 26 -29.85 -15.48 18.57
CA GLY A 26 -28.48 -15.83 18.93
C GLY A 26 -27.74 -16.62 17.84
N ILE A 27 -28.41 -17.50 17.11
CA ILE A 27 -27.80 -18.32 16.05
C ILE A 27 -27.52 -17.45 14.80
N VAL A 28 -28.40 -16.52 14.45
CA VAL A 28 -28.20 -15.59 13.32
C VAL A 28 -27.03 -14.63 13.57
N ALA A 29 -26.87 -14.14 14.82
CA ALA A 29 -25.76 -13.25 15.18
C ALA A 29 -24.38 -13.96 15.11
N MET A 30 -24.32 -15.26 15.38
CA MET A 30 -23.08 -16.03 15.36
C MET A 30 -22.57 -16.37 13.95
N VAL A 31 -23.47 -16.44 12.97
CA VAL A 31 -23.11 -16.74 11.56
C VAL A 31 -22.55 -15.50 10.84
N VAL A 32 -22.91 -14.27 11.24
CA VAL A 32 -22.44 -13.03 10.61
C VAL A 32 -21.00 -12.70 11.01
N SER A 33 -20.48 -13.27 12.11
CA SER A 33 -19.11 -12.97 12.60
C SER A 33 -17.98 -13.72 11.87
N LEU A 34 -18.27 -14.65 10.98
CA LEU A 34 -17.28 -15.47 10.27
C LEU A 34 -16.79 -14.88 8.95
N GLY A 35 -17.32 -13.73 8.52
CA GLY A 35 -17.02 -13.13 7.22
C GLY A 35 -15.96 -12.02 7.19
N ALA A 36 -15.35 -11.63 8.31
CA ALA A 36 -14.62 -10.36 8.42
C ALA A 36 -13.09 -10.47 8.56
N CYS A 37 -12.46 -11.61 8.26
CA CYS A 37 -11.00 -11.73 8.26
C CYS A 37 -10.44 -11.78 6.82
N THR A 38 -10.62 -10.71 6.04
CA THR A 38 -9.70 -10.48 4.93
C THR A 38 -8.43 -9.88 5.52
N PRO A 39 -7.24 -10.49 5.29
CA PRO A 39 -6.00 -9.89 5.77
C PRO A 39 -5.86 -8.49 5.20
N ALA A 40 -5.49 -7.51 6.04
CA ALA A 40 -5.33 -6.12 5.65
C ALA A 40 -4.31 -5.95 4.50
N LEU A 41 -3.35 -6.88 4.39
CA LEU A 41 -2.36 -6.97 3.32
C LEU A 41 -2.46 -8.34 2.64
N ASN A 42 -2.84 -8.36 1.38
CA ASN A 42 -2.92 -9.57 0.54
C ASN A 42 -1.83 -9.52 -0.54
N TRP A 43 -0.62 -9.90 -0.16
CA TRP A 43 0.57 -9.83 -1.00
C TRP A 43 0.44 -10.66 -2.28
N ARG A 44 0.80 -10.05 -3.41
CA ARG A 44 0.70 -10.62 -4.76
C ARG A 44 1.96 -10.35 -5.55
N GLU A 45 2.37 -11.35 -6.31
CA GLU A 45 3.41 -11.18 -7.30
C GLU A 45 2.92 -10.24 -8.41
N VAL A 46 3.78 -9.30 -8.79
CA VAL A 46 3.54 -8.35 -9.87
C VAL A 46 4.77 -8.24 -10.77
N ARG A 47 4.53 -7.94 -12.06
CA ARG A 47 5.59 -7.69 -13.04
C ARG A 47 5.19 -6.55 -13.96
N PHE A 48 6.17 -5.76 -14.42
CA PHE A 48 6.01 -4.93 -15.61
C PHE A 48 6.08 -5.81 -16.86
N ASP A 49 5.41 -5.41 -17.93
CA ASP A 49 5.15 -6.27 -19.10
C ASP A 49 6.42 -6.86 -19.74
N LYS A 50 7.55 -6.18 -19.68
CA LYS A 50 8.83 -6.64 -20.24
C LYS A 50 9.92 -6.86 -19.17
N ALA A 51 9.61 -6.68 -17.89
CA ALA A 51 10.59 -6.85 -16.83
C ALA A 51 10.85 -8.34 -16.56
N ARG A 52 12.12 -8.70 -16.45
CA ARG A 52 12.54 -10.06 -16.09
C ARG A 52 12.55 -10.29 -14.58
N TRP A 53 12.35 -9.24 -13.78
CA TRP A 53 12.29 -9.31 -12.33
C TRP A 53 10.85 -9.34 -11.83
N VAL A 54 10.69 -9.78 -10.60
CA VAL A 54 9.40 -9.90 -9.90
C VAL A 54 9.41 -9.01 -8.67
N GLY A 55 8.32 -8.29 -8.46
CA GLY A 55 8.04 -7.58 -7.21
C GLY A 55 6.75 -8.07 -6.57
N TRP A 56 6.45 -7.55 -5.40
CA TRP A 56 5.24 -7.87 -4.65
C TRP A 56 4.50 -6.60 -4.28
N LEU A 57 3.16 -6.63 -4.32
CA LEU A 57 2.29 -5.59 -3.80
C LEU A 57 1.26 -6.20 -2.84
N PRO A 58 0.86 -5.47 -1.77
CA PRO A 58 -0.05 -6.01 -0.76
C PRO A 58 -1.54 -6.01 -1.18
N CYS A 59 -1.83 -5.65 -2.43
CA CYS A 59 -3.17 -5.56 -2.98
C CYS A 59 -3.14 -5.69 -4.51
N LYS A 60 -4.31 -5.86 -5.14
CA LYS A 60 -4.42 -5.86 -6.61
C LYS A 60 -4.10 -4.47 -7.14
N PRO A 61 -3.05 -4.30 -7.96
CA PRO A 61 -2.67 -2.97 -8.44
C PRO A 61 -3.53 -2.51 -9.62
N ASP A 62 -3.78 -1.21 -9.65
CA ASP A 62 -4.09 -0.48 -10.85
C ASP A 62 -2.80 -0.15 -11.61
N ARG A 63 -2.90 0.03 -12.94
CA ARG A 63 -1.79 0.34 -13.82
C ARG A 63 -2.03 1.66 -14.53
N ALA A 64 -0.96 2.45 -14.68
CA ALA A 64 -1.00 3.70 -15.42
C ALA A 64 0.32 3.91 -16.17
N GLN A 65 0.26 4.70 -17.23
CA GLN A 65 1.45 5.21 -17.93
C GLN A 65 1.35 6.72 -18.05
N ARG A 66 2.47 7.39 -17.90
CA ARG A 66 2.57 8.86 -18.01
C ARG A 66 3.87 9.23 -18.69
N THR A 67 3.84 10.31 -19.45
CA THR A 67 5.05 11.01 -19.87
C THR A 67 5.42 12.03 -18.80
N VAL A 68 6.65 11.98 -18.33
CA VAL A 68 7.16 12.87 -17.27
C VAL A 68 8.36 13.68 -17.77
N ASN A 69 8.53 14.89 -17.22
CA ASN A 69 9.72 15.69 -17.38
C ASN A 69 10.47 15.75 -16.06
N LEU A 70 11.68 15.21 -16.05
CA LEU A 70 12.57 15.22 -14.88
C LEU A 70 13.72 16.23 -15.03
N GLY A 71 13.45 17.36 -15.66
CA GLY A 71 14.46 18.40 -15.90
C GLY A 71 15.34 18.14 -17.14
N GLY A 72 14.86 17.32 -18.08
CA GLY A 72 15.56 16.93 -19.29
C GLY A 72 14.58 16.45 -20.37
N PRO A 73 14.99 15.53 -21.25
CA PRO A 73 14.09 14.93 -22.23
C PRO A 73 12.90 14.23 -21.57
N LEU A 74 11.77 14.19 -22.28
CA LEU A 74 10.56 13.51 -21.81
C LEU A 74 10.83 12.00 -21.67
N ALA A 75 10.43 11.44 -20.55
CA ALA A 75 10.57 10.04 -20.22
C ALA A 75 9.22 9.35 -20.03
N GLN A 76 9.12 8.07 -20.35
CA GLN A 76 7.94 7.27 -20.09
C GLN A 76 8.03 6.67 -18.68
N LEU A 77 7.00 6.88 -17.87
CA LEU A 77 6.83 6.34 -16.54
C LEU A 77 5.65 5.37 -16.54
N SER A 78 5.93 4.09 -16.30
CA SER A 78 4.92 3.06 -16.05
C SER A 78 4.75 2.87 -14.55
N LEU A 79 3.51 2.79 -14.09
CA LEU A 79 3.14 2.74 -12.68
C LEU A 79 2.24 1.52 -12.40
N MET A 80 2.46 0.90 -11.27
CA MET A 80 1.53 -0.03 -10.62
C MET A 80 1.34 0.43 -9.18
N GLY A 81 0.10 0.55 -8.73
CA GLY A 81 -0.16 1.01 -7.38
C GLY A 81 -1.47 0.51 -6.84
N CYS A 82 -1.57 0.43 -5.52
CA CYS A 82 -2.79 0.06 -4.81
C CYS A 82 -2.79 0.60 -3.39
N GLN A 83 -3.98 0.61 -2.77
CA GLN A 83 -4.15 1.03 -1.39
C GLN A 83 -4.49 -0.17 -0.50
N ALA A 84 -3.81 -0.28 0.63
CA ALA A 84 -4.09 -1.29 1.66
C ALA A 84 -3.68 -0.78 3.03
N ASP A 85 -4.44 -1.13 4.05
CA ASP A 85 -4.18 -0.75 5.45
C ASP A 85 -3.88 0.75 5.64
N GLY A 86 -4.60 1.63 4.94
CA GLY A 86 -4.42 3.08 5.02
C GLY A 86 -3.06 3.59 4.52
N MET A 87 -2.40 2.84 3.65
CA MET A 87 -1.16 3.19 2.97
C MET A 87 -1.31 3.04 1.46
N ASP A 88 -0.60 3.89 0.71
CA ASP A 88 -0.49 3.78 -0.74
C ASP A 88 0.84 3.10 -1.10
N PHE A 89 0.76 2.09 -1.96
CA PHE A 89 1.90 1.34 -2.45
C PHE A 89 2.07 1.57 -3.95
N THR A 90 3.30 1.84 -4.37
CA THR A 90 3.59 2.06 -5.79
C THR A 90 4.90 1.39 -6.19
N LEU A 91 4.88 0.70 -7.32
CA LEU A 91 6.04 0.33 -8.11
C LEU A 91 6.03 1.16 -9.39
N ALA A 92 7.15 1.79 -9.71
CA ALA A 92 7.28 2.61 -10.90
C ALA A 92 8.51 2.22 -11.70
N GLN A 93 8.39 2.25 -13.03
CA GLN A 93 9.46 1.99 -13.99
C GLN A 93 9.61 3.22 -14.88
N LEU A 94 10.79 3.78 -14.90
CA LEU A 94 11.18 4.87 -15.78
C LEU A 94 12.04 4.34 -16.91
N THR A 95 11.59 4.51 -18.14
CA THR A 95 12.41 4.29 -19.32
C THR A 95 13.36 5.48 -19.48
N LEU A 96 14.67 5.23 -19.40
CA LEU A 96 15.68 6.28 -19.53
C LEU A 96 15.65 6.89 -20.93
N PRO A 97 15.47 8.21 -21.06
CA PRO A 97 15.53 8.85 -22.35
C PRO A 97 16.97 8.90 -22.87
N PRO A 98 17.18 8.98 -24.20
CA PRO A 98 18.50 9.10 -24.78
C PRO A 98 19.29 10.29 -24.19
N GLY A 99 20.55 10.05 -23.84
CA GLY A 99 21.45 11.07 -23.30
C GLY A 99 21.33 11.33 -21.80
N MET A 100 20.39 10.68 -21.09
CA MET A 100 20.26 10.78 -19.63
C MET A 100 20.82 9.52 -18.97
N SER A 101 21.79 9.67 -18.06
CA SER A 101 22.31 8.56 -17.26
C SER A 101 21.32 8.16 -16.17
N ALA A 102 21.41 6.91 -15.70
CA ALA A 102 20.59 6.42 -14.59
C ALA A 102 20.78 7.26 -13.30
N ALA A 103 22.01 7.73 -13.05
CA ALA A 103 22.30 8.58 -11.89
C ALA A 103 21.62 9.96 -11.99
N GLN A 104 21.65 10.58 -13.16
CA GLN A 104 20.93 11.85 -13.41
C GLN A 104 19.43 11.67 -13.24
N ALA A 105 18.86 10.62 -13.84
CA ALA A 105 17.44 10.31 -13.72
C ALA A 105 17.04 10.03 -12.27
N GLN A 106 17.83 9.26 -11.52
CA GLN A 106 17.60 8.99 -10.10
C GLN A 106 17.59 10.27 -9.29
N GLN A 107 18.58 11.15 -9.46
CA GLN A 107 18.66 12.40 -8.73
C GLN A 107 17.47 13.32 -9.04
N ALA A 108 17.12 13.44 -10.31
CA ALA A 108 15.96 14.24 -10.74
C ALA A 108 14.64 13.66 -10.16
N TRP A 109 14.49 12.33 -10.17
CA TRP A 109 13.31 11.67 -9.61
C TRP A 109 13.22 11.84 -8.09
N LYS A 110 14.33 11.74 -7.38
CA LYS A 110 14.39 12.03 -5.93
C LYS A 110 13.91 13.45 -5.64
N THR A 111 14.43 14.44 -6.36
CA THR A 111 14.02 15.85 -6.23
C THR A 111 12.53 16.02 -6.51
N ALA A 112 12.00 15.41 -7.57
CA ALA A 112 10.58 15.47 -7.89
C ALA A 112 9.71 14.79 -6.82
N SER A 113 10.17 13.65 -6.24
CA SER A 113 9.47 12.96 -5.16
C SER A 113 9.39 13.80 -3.89
N LEU A 114 10.49 14.45 -3.51
CA LEU A 114 10.52 15.37 -2.35
C LEU A 114 9.60 16.57 -2.58
N ALA A 115 9.66 17.18 -3.76
CA ALA A 115 8.80 18.32 -4.13
C ALA A 115 7.31 17.93 -4.08
N SER A 116 6.94 16.75 -4.59
CA SER A 116 5.55 16.28 -4.58
C SER A 116 5.00 16.06 -3.17
N LEU A 117 5.86 15.72 -2.22
CA LEU A 117 5.52 15.53 -0.81
C LEU A 117 5.62 16.84 -0.01
N GLN A 118 6.13 17.92 -0.59
CA GLN A 118 6.50 19.15 0.12
C GLN A 118 7.48 18.87 1.30
N ALA A 119 8.39 17.94 1.08
CA ALA A 119 9.38 17.53 2.07
C ALA A 119 10.68 18.33 1.93
N SER A 120 11.51 18.32 2.99
CA SER A 120 12.83 18.94 2.95
C SER A 120 13.71 18.31 1.87
N ALA A 121 14.46 19.16 1.17
CA ALA A 121 15.47 18.73 0.20
C ALA A 121 16.61 17.91 0.84
N ASP A 122 16.84 18.08 2.14
CA ASP A 122 17.88 17.41 2.94
C ASP A 122 17.40 16.08 3.55
N ALA A 123 16.29 15.50 3.04
CA ALA A 123 15.80 14.21 3.51
C ALA A 123 16.89 13.13 3.41
N PRO A 124 17.13 12.34 4.46
CA PRO A 124 18.23 11.39 4.50
C PRO A 124 18.05 10.28 3.47
N SER A 125 19.13 10.01 2.74
CA SER A 125 19.23 8.92 1.76
C SER A 125 20.34 7.97 2.19
N THR A 126 20.09 6.66 2.09
CA THR A 126 21.05 5.61 2.43
C THR A 126 21.18 4.62 1.27
N ASP A 127 22.38 4.16 1.05
CA ASP A 127 22.65 3.09 0.08
C ASP A 127 22.16 1.74 0.62
N TRP A 128 21.79 0.85 -0.27
CA TRP A 128 21.44 -0.52 0.08
C TRP A 128 21.89 -1.51 -1.01
N VAL A 129 21.95 -2.78 -0.66
CA VAL A 129 22.37 -3.83 -1.56
C VAL A 129 21.16 -4.56 -2.12
N LEU A 130 21.08 -4.68 -3.45
CA LEU A 130 20.10 -5.48 -4.16
C LEU A 130 20.84 -6.41 -5.13
N ALA A 131 20.80 -7.70 -4.85
CA ALA A 131 21.42 -8.70 -5.73
C ALA A 131 20.77 -8.62 -7.12
N GLY A 132 21.59 -8.66 -8.19
CA GLY A 132 21.13 -8.54 -9.57
C GLY A 132 20.87 -7.11 -10.06
N ALA A 133 20.90 -6.09 -9.20
CA ALA A 133 20.79 -4.70 -9.66
C ALA A 133 21.98 -4.30 -10.53
N SER A 134 21.76 -3.33 -11.41
CA SER A 134 22.82 -2.81 -12.26
C SER A 134 23.98 -2.23 -11.44
N PRO A 135 25.25 -2.63 -11.68
CA PRO A 135 26.40 -2.09 -10.95
C PRO A 135 26.68 -0.62 -11.26
N MET A 136 26.07 -0.07 -12.32
CA MET A 136 26.27 1.33 -12.74
C MET A 136 25.56 2.34 -11.86
N LEU A 137 24.69 1.89 -10.96
CA LEU A 137 23.94 2.75 -10.05
C LEU A 137 23.73 2.03 -8.71
N THR A 138 24.27 2.60 -7.64
CA THR A 138 24.03 2.10 -6.30
C THR A 138 22.54 2.29 -5.92
N PRO A 139 21.84 1.22 -5.53
CA PRO A 139 20.46 1.35 -5.05
C PRO A 139 20.41 2.23 -3.80
N GLN A 140 19.38 3.10 -3.73
CA GLN A 140 19.23 4.05 -2.61
C GLN A 140 17.84 4.00 -2.02
N ARG A 141 17.76 4.20 -0.70
CA ARG A 141 16.52 4.38 0.05
C ARG A 141 16.45 5.78 0.60
N MET A 142 15.24 6.31 0.75
CA MET A 142 14.99 7.62 1.33
C MET A 142 13.76 7.59 2.22
N VAL A 143 13.84 8.32 3.31
CA VAL A 143 12.74 8.55 4.25
C VAL A 143 12.42 10.03 4.25
N ALA A 144 11.16 10.39 4.08
CA ALA A 144 10.75 11.77 4.14
C ALA A 144 9.43 11.96 4.89
N GLN A 145 9.24 13.16 5.41
CA GLN A 145 7.98 13.64 5.97
C GLN A 145 7.58 14.91 5.24
N GLY A 146 6.33 14.96 4.80
CA GLY A 146 5.77 16.12 4.14
C GLY A 146 5.17 17.13 5.11
N GLY A 147 5.01 18.36 4.64
CA GLY A 147 4.48 19.47 5.45
C GLY A 147 3.03 19.30 5.91
N GLN A 148 2.28 18.33 5.38
CA GLN A 148 0.87 18.08 5.69
C GLN A 148 0.66 16.80 6.53
N GLY A 149 1.66 16.37 7.29
CA GLY A 149 1.59 15.17 8.13
C GLY A 149 1.60 13.86 7.33
N GLN A 150 2.19 13.87 6.15
CA GLN A 150 2.43 12.69 5.34
C GLN A 150 3.83 12.14 5.59
N ALA A 151 3.97 10.82 5.47
CA ALA A 151 5.26 10.13 5.51
C ALA A 151 5.43 9.34 4.22
N ALA A 152 6.64 9.34 3.66
CA ALA A 152 6.98 8.52 2.51
C ALA A 152 8.25 7.71 2.78
N ARG A 153 8.31 6.55 2.15
CA ARG A 153 9.46 5.68 2.05
C ARG A 153 9.66 5.39 0.57
N TRP A 154 10.85 5.62 0.09
CA TRP A 154 11.21 5.34 -1.29
C TRP A 154 12.44 4.46 -1.35
N ALA A 155 12.53 3.63 -2.39
CA ALA A 155 13.73 2.92 -2.77
C ALA A 155 13.89 2.96 -4.29
N TRP A 156 15.10 3.22 -4.78
CA TRP A 156 15.44 3.25 -6.20
C TRP A 156 16.51 2.22 -6.52
N PHE A 157 16.40 1.60 -7.67
CA PHE A 157 17.42 0.73 -8.24
C PHE A 157 17.36 0.75 -9.78
N ALA A 158 18.46 0.46 -10.41
CA ALA A 158 18.52 0.27 -11.86
C ALA A 158 18.65 -1.23 -12.20
N TYR A 159 17.97 -1.64 -13.26
CA TYR A 159 18.06 -2.99 -13.79
C TYR A 159 17.67 -2.98 -15.27
N ASP A 160 18.43 -3.70 -16.11
CA ASP A 160 18.17 -3.90 -17.55
C ASP A 160 17.89 -2.56 -18.29
N GLY A 161 18.73 -1.55 -18.04
CA GLY A 161 18.63 -0.23 -18.68
C GLY A 161 17.42 0.62 -18.26
N GLN A 162 16.70 0.22 -17.22
CA GLN A 162 15.56 0.96 -16.66
C GLN A 162 15.87 1.41 -15.24
N LEU A 163 15.21 2.48 -14.80
CA LEU A 163 15.24 2.93 -13.40
C LEU A 163 13.90 2.61 -12.74
N TYR A 164 13.94 2.06 -11.55
CA TYR A 164 12.76 1.66 -10.79
C TYR A 164 12.66 2.41 -9.47
N GLN A 165 11.44 2.67 -9.03
CA GLN A 165 11.12 3.20 -7.71
C GLN A 165 10.07 2.31 -7.03
N LEU A 166 10.32 1.94 -5.78
CA LEU A 166 9.31 1.49 -4.85
C LEU A 166 8.91 2.67 -3.97
N ALA A 167 7.63 2.81 -3.69
CA ALA A 167 7.15 3.84 -2.79
C ALA A 167 6.06 3.32 -1.85
N VAL A 168 6.11 3.76 -0.61
CA VAL A 168 5.04 3.62 0.39
C VAL A 168 4.75 4.99 0.94
N TYR A 169 3.49 5.42 0.84
CA TYR A 169 3.00 6.65 1.43
C TYR A 169 2.02 6.33 2.55
N ALA A 170 2.08 7.09 3.62
CA ALA A 170 1.22 6.93 4.79
C ALA A 170 1.02 8.26 5.51
N SER A 171 0.13 8.31 6.48
CA SER A 171 0.14 9.40 7.46
C SER A 171 1.38 9.33 8.35
N ALA A 172 1.83 10.45 8.91
CA ALA A 172 2.96 10.48 9.84
C ALA A 172 2.77 9.56 11.06
N ALA A 173 1.53 9.38 11.52
CA ALA A 173 1.19 8.45 12.60
C ALA A 173 1.48 6.98 12.24
N ARG A 174 1.52 6.64 10.96
CA ARG A 174 1.82 5.31 10.43
C ARG A 174 3.23 5.16 9.87
N ALA A 175 4.15 6.06 10.21
CA ALA A 175 5.51 6.06 9.69
C ALA A 175 6.29 4.76 9.96
N ALA A 176 6.05 4.12 11.12
CA ALA A 176 6.67 2.83 11.47
C ALA A 176 6.11 1.69 10.62
N GLN A 177 4.78 1.65 10.40
CA GLN A 177 4.13 0.66 9.53
C GLN A 177 4.59 0.82 8.08
N ALA A 178 4.73 2.07 7.59
CA ALA A 178 5.28 2.35 6.27
C ALA A 178 6.72 1.86 6.11
N GLN A 179 7.53 1.91 7.17
CA GLN A 179 8.88 1.35 7.16
C GLN A 179 8.84 -0.17 7.02
N SER A 180 8.07 -0.87 7.85
CA SER A 180 7.90 -2.33 7.78
C SER A 180 7.34 -2.79 6.43
N ALA A 181 6.41 -2.02 5.87
CA ALA A 181 5.84 -2.27 4.54
C ALA A 181 6.88 -2.11 3.43
N MET A 182 7.74 -1.08 3.48
CA MET A 182 8.84 -0.89 2.54
C MET A 182 9.86 -2.04 2.63
N ASP A 183 10.19 -2.49 3.83
CA ASP A 183 11.10 -3.62 4.01
C ASP A 183 10.51 -4.91 3.43
N SER A 184 9.18 -5.10 3.54
CA SER A 184 8.47 -6.22 2.89
C SER A 184 8.50 -6.11 1.36
N LEU A 185 8.28 -4.93 0.78
CA LEU A 185 8.42 -4.70 -0.67
C LEU A 185 9.81 -5.07 -1.16
N ILE A 186 10.85 -4.60 -0.47
CA ILE A 186 12.26 -4.85 -0.83
C ILE A 186 12.59 -6.34 -0.72
N SER A 187 12.18 -7.00 0.37
CA SER A 187 12.43 -8.43 0.56
C SER A 187 11.71 -9.31 -0.47
N GLY A 188 10.64 -8.79 -1.06
CA GLY A 188 9.88 -9.45 -2.12
C GLY A 188 10.49 -9.32 -3.52
N LEU A 189 11.51 -8.46 -3.73
CA LEU A 189 12.15 -8.31 -5.03
C LEU A 189 12.96 -9.56 -5.40
N ARG A 190 12.81 -10.00 -6.65
CA ARG A 190 13.56 -11.11 -7.23
C ARG A 190 14.08 -10.68 -8.61
N LEU A 191 15.35 -10.30 -8.67
CA LEU A 191 16.07 -10.03 -9.90
C LEU A 191 16.79 -11.32 -10.31
N PRO A 192 16.79 -11.68 -11.62
CA PRO A 192 17.51 -12.85 -12.13
C PRO A 192 19.01 -12.78 -11.90
#